data_c2aba0ba6a2ef6f54d9c8911c0152634
#
_entry.id   c2aba0ba6a2ef6f54d9c8911c0152634
#
_cell.length_a   1.000
_cell.length_b   1.000
_cell.length_c   1.000
_cell.angle_alpha   90.00
_cell.angle_beta   90.00
_cell.angle_gamma   90.00
#
_symmetry.space_group_name_H-M   'P 1'
#
loop_
_entity.id
_entity.type
_entity.pdbx_description
1 polymer ?
#
loop_
_entity_poly.entity_id
_entity_poly.type
_entity_poly.pdbx_seq_one_letter_code
_entity_poly.pdbx_strand_id
1 'polypeptide(L)'
;MKNSIRIIRKNEGKVSTWSGGTTTQLYIYPENAVYADRNFRWRLSSAKVAADESTFTPLPGISRILMIIEGEVAIEHQGHHSTVLKAFEKDSFSGDWTTRCIGKATDYNLMTDNNCSGSMDVLSIDSREIKEVLLDYIKNPSERFSLVTDAFYIIGGDVEVFI
;
A
#
# COMPACT_ATOMS: atom_id res chain seq x y z
N MET A 1 18.90 5.84 17.15
CA MET A 1 18.02 6.43 16.11
C MET A 1 16.88 7.14 16.84
N LYS A 2 16.50 8.35 16.44
CA LYS A 2 15.32 9.00 17.01
C LYS A 2 14.10 8.37 16.34
N ASN A 3 13.24 7.71 17.10
CA ASN A 3 11.93 7.33 16.64
C ASN A 3 11.13 8.60 16.36
N SER A 4 10.49 8.68 15.20
CA SER A 4 9.64 9.81 14.84
C SER A 4 8.30 9.29 14.37
N ILE A 5 7.24 9.91 14.86
CA ILE A 5 5.87 9.64 14.40
C ILE A 5 5.51 10.73 13.41
N ARG A 6 4.87 10.34 12.33
CA ARG A 6 4.25 11.25 11.38
C ARG A 6 2.79 10.88 11.20
N ILE A 7 1.92 11.84 11.38
CA ILE A 7 0.49 11.70 11.12
C ILE A 7 0.20 12.38 9.78
N ILE A 8 -0.40 11.64 8.86
CA ILE A 8 -0.82 12.15 7.55
C ILE A 8 -2.34 12.04 7.49
N ARG A 9 -3.01 13.17 7.33
CA ARG A 9 -4.46 13.19 7.23
C ARG A 9 -4.89 12.97 5.79
N LYS A 10 -6.10 12.43 5.60
CA LYS A 10 -6.66 12.10 4.28
C LYS A 10 -6.65 13.29 3.30
N ASN A 11 -6.82 14.51 3.80
CA ASN A 11 -6.83 15.74 3.00
C ASN A 11 -5.43 16.30 2.69
N GLU A 12 -4.37 15.73 3.25
CA GLU A 12 -2.98 16.12 3.01
C GLU A 12 -2.33 15.32 1.88
N GLY A 13 -2.97 14.22 1.45
CA GLY A 13 -2.49 13.39 0.37
C GLY A 13 -2.59 14.08 -1.00
N LYS A 14 -1.57 13.87 -1.84
CA LYS A 14 -1.58 14.37 -3.22
C LYS A 14 -2.47 13.49 -4.09
N VAL A 15 -3.56 14.06 -4.61
CA VAL A 15 -4.50 13.36 -5.49
C VAL A 15 -4.07 13.51 -6.95
N SER A 16 -4.13 12.41 -7.68
CA SER A 16 -3.95 12.36 -9.14
C SER A 16 -5.10 11.58 -9.77
N THR A 17 -5.50 11.99 -10.97
CA THR A 17 -6.55 11.32 -11.77
C THR A 17 -5.90 10.55 -12.90
N TRP A 18 -6.44 9.38 -13.20
CA TRP A 18 -6.05 8.52 -14.31
C TRP A 18 -7.30 7.91 -14.95
N SER A 19 -7.15 7.19 -16.05
CA SER A 19 -8.30 6.67 -16.84
C SER A 19 -9.23 5.73 -16.06
N GLY A 20 -8.72 5.02 -15.04
CA GLY A 20 -9.51 4.09 -14.22
C GLY A 20 -10.07 4.72 -12.94
N GLY A 21 -9.67 5.93 -12.56
CA GLY A 21 -10.12 6.53 -11.30
C GLY A 21 -9.18 7.60 -10.74
N THR A 22 -9.07 7.64 -9.43
CA THR A 22 -8.20 8.58 -8.71
C THR A 22 -7.27 7.85 -7.75
N THR A 23 -6.08 8.39 -7.53
CA THR A 23 -5.12 7.89 -6.54
C THR A 23 -4.70 9.01 -5.62
N THR A 24 -4.76 8.76 -4.32
CA THR A 24 -4.21 9.63 -3.27
C THR A 24 -2.88 9.07 -2.84
N GLN A 25 -1.79 9.79 -3.08
CA GLN A 25 -0.48 9.45 -2.53
C GLN A 25 -0.46 9.83 -1.05
N LEU A 26 -0.29 8.84 -0.20
CA LEU A 26 -0.24 9.02 1.25
C LEU A 26 1.18 9.34 1.71
N TYR A 27 2.15 8.57 1.20
CA TYR A 27 3.56 8.82 1.48
C TYR A 27 4.44 8.30 0.35
N ILE A 28 5.62 8.89 0.21
CA ILE A 28 6.67 8.45 -0.72
C ILE A 28 8.03 8.65 -0.06
N TYR A 29 8.93 7.67 -0.19
CA TYR A 29 10.27 7.76 0.35
C TYR A 29 11.33 7.55 -0.74
N PRO A 30 12.39 8.37 -0.75
CA PRO A 30 12.60 9.58 0.06
C PRO A 30 11.54 10.68 -0.25
N GLU A 31 11.34 11.61 0.68
CA GLU A 31 10.25 12.60 0.59
C GLU A 31 10.33 13.51 -0.65
N ASN A 32 11.53 13.68 -1.21
CA ASN A 32 11.75 14.45 -2.44
C ASN A 32 11.59 13.61 -3.71
N ALA A 33 11.23 12.32 -3.58
CA ALA A 33 10.98 11.48 -4.74
C ALA A 33 9.72 11.90 -5.49
N VAL A 34 9.74 11.67 -6.79
CA VAL A 34 8.61 11.94 -7.69
C VAL A 34 8.16 10.63 -8.31
N TYR A 35 6.88 10.30 -8.14
CA TYR A 35 6.32 9.02 -8.63
C TYR A 35 6.55 8.82 -10.14
N ALA A 36 6.39 9.88 -10.95
CA ALA A 36 6.58 9.81 -12.39
C ALA A 36 8.02 9.48 -12.80
N ASP A 37 9.00 9.91 -12.00
CA ASP A 37 10.43 9.69 -12.23
C ASP A 37 10.90 8.31 -11.74
N ARG A 38 10.03 7.59 -11.00
CA ARG A 38 10.32 6.27 -10.42
C ARG A 38 11.59 6.23 -9.55
N ASN A 39 11.91 7.36 -8.92
CA ASN A 39 13.10 7.55 -8.09
C ASN A 39 12.83 7.33 -6.59
N PHE A 40 11.73 6.64 -6.28
CA PHE A 40 11.34 6.30 -4.92
C PHE A 40 11.82 4.89 -4.53
N ARG A 41 12.06 4.71 -3.23
CA ARG A 41 12.34 3.42 -2.60
C ARG A 41 11.05 2.67 -2.27
N TRP A 42 10.11 3.38 -1.69
CA TRP A 42 8.78 2.85 -1.38
C TRP A 42 7.72 3.96 -1.39
N ARG A 43 6.48 3.56 -1.64
CA ARG A 43 5.35 4.47 -1.75
C ARG A 43 4.09 3.81 -1.21
N LEU A 44 3.32 4.57 -0.42
CA LEU A 44 1.98 4.22 0.03
C LEU A 44 0.96 5.09 -0.68
N SER A 45 -0.09 4.47 -1.17
CA SER A 45 -1.20 5.17 -1.82
C SER A 45 -2.51 4.42 -1.65
N SER A 46 -3.61 5.15 -1.79
CA SER A 46 -4.95 4.57 -1.89
C SER A 46 -5.57 5.04 -3.20
N ALA A 47 -6.16 4.12 -3.95
CA ALA A 47 -6.86 4.46 -5.18
C ALA A 47 -8.34 4.11 -5.08
N LYS A 48 -9.17 4.94 -5.74
CA LYS A 48 -10.56 4.65 -6.01
C LYS A 48 -10.70 4.30 -7.49
N VAL A 49 -10.86 3.02 -7.76
CA VAL A 49 -11.12 2.49 -9.10
C VAL A 49 -12.61 2.70 -9.42
N ALA A 50 -12.90 3.54 -10.39
CA ALA A 50 -14.26 3.93 -10.76
C ALA A 50 -14.70 3.34 -12.12
N ALA A 51 -13.75 2.98 -12.98
CA ALA A 51 -14.03 2.30 -14.24
C ALA A 51 -14.39 0.81 -13.99
N ASP A 52 -15.23 0.26 -14.84
CA ASP A 52 -15.58 -1.18 -14.78
C ASP A 52 -14.38 -2.06 -15.14
N GLU A 53 -13.45 -1.52 -15.92
CA GLU A 53 -12.21 -2.17 -16.30
C GLU A 53 -11.09 -1.15 -16.43
N SER A 54 -9.89 -1.54 -16.01
CA SER A 54 -8.68 -0.72 -16.14
C SER A 54 -7.44 -1.58 -16.30
N THR A 55 -6.38 -1.01 -16.88
CA THR A 55 -5.06 -1.62 -16.94
C THR A 55 -4.11 -0.81 -16.08
N PHE A 56 -3.35 -1.49 -15.22
CA PHE A 56 -2.39 -0.81 -14.37
C PHE A 56 -1.19 -0.32 -15.15
N THR A 57 -0.68 0.82 -14.77
CA THR A 57 0.56 1.36 -15.35
C THR A 57 1.72 0.41 -15.08
N PRO A 58 2.46 -0.04 -16.10
CA PRO A 58 3.67 -0.82 -15.90
C PRO A 58 4.73 -0.05 -15.10
N LEU A 59 5.30 -0.71 -14.10
CA LEU A 59 6.32 -0.15 -13.21
C LEU A 59 7.49 -1.12 -13.09
N PRO A 60 8.36 -1.21 -14.12
CA PRO A 60 9.51 -2.11 -14.09
C PRO A 60 10.41 -1.90 -12.87
N GLY A 61 10.82 -3.01 -12.23
CA GLY A 61 11.66 -3.00 -11.05
C GLY A 61 10.96 -2.61 -9.75
N ILE A 62 9.62 -2.52 -9.76
CA ILE A 62 8.81 -2.21 -8.58
C ILE A 62 7.98 -3.42 -8.19
N SER A 63 8.10 -3.86 -6.95
CA SER A 63 7.20 -4.84 -6.34
C SER A 63 5.97 -4.13 -5.77
N ARG A 64 4.81 -4.77 -5.88
CA ARG A 64 3.54 -4.19 -5.44
C ARG A 64 2.79 -5.16 -4.53
N ILE A 65 2.19 -4.62 -3.48
CA ILE A 65 1.18 -5.29 -2.67
C ILE A 65 -0.07 -4.43 -2.73
N LEU A 66 -1.15 -5.00 -3.24
CA LEU A 66 -2.45 -4.33 -3.37
C LEU A 66 -3.44 -5.02 -2.43
N MET A 67 -4.09 -4.25 -1.58
CA MET A 67 -5.17 -4.71 -0.70
C MET A 67 -6.45 -3.97 -1.03
N ILE A 68 -7.54 -4.68 -1.17
CA ILE A 68 -8.86 -4.08 -1.34
C ILE A 68 -9.38 -3.63 0.03
N ILE A 69 -9.84 -2.39 0.11
CA ILE A 69 -10.44 -1.81 1.31
C ILE A 69 -11.96 -1.88 1.23
N GLU A 70 -12.50 -1.63 0.03
CA GLU A 70 -13.94 -1.63 -0.22
C GLU A 70 -14.20 -2.12 -1.66
N GLY A 71 -15.25 -2.92 -1.85
CA GLY A 71 -15.62 -3.49 -3.13
C GLY A 71 -15.01 -4.86 -3.40
N GLU A 72 -15.07 -5.28 -4.66
CA GLU A 72 -14.54 -6.55 -5.15
C GLU A 72 -14.00 -6.34 -6.56
N VAL A 73 -12.86 -6.92 -6.87
CA VAL A 73 -12.25 -6.87 -8.19
C VAL A 73 -11.66 -8.21 -8.59
N ALA A 74 -11.68 -8.50 -9.89
CA ALA A 74 -10.84 -9.53 -10.48
C ALA A 74 -9.55 -8.89 -11.00
N ILE A 75 -8.40 -9.44 -10.61
CA ILE A 75 -7.09 -9.04 -11.07
C ILE A 75 -6.54 -10.14 -11.99
N GLU A 76 -6.12 -9.77 -13.16
CA GLU A 76 -5.53 -10.67 -14.15
C GLU A 76 -4.11 -10.22 -14.47
N HIS A 77 -3.11 -11.04 -14.13
CA HIS A 77 -1.72 -10.83 -14.50
C HIS A 77 -1.38 -11.70 -15.70
N GLN A 78 -1.23 -11.08 -16.86
CA GLN A 78 -1.02 -11.80 -18.12
C GLN A 78 0.22 -12.70 -18.07
N GLY A 79 0.00 -13.98 -18.32
CA GLY A 79 1.08 -15.00 -18.30
C GLY A 79 1.52 -15.44 -16.90
N HIS A 80 0.82 -15.02 -15.85
CA HIS A 80 1.12 -15.35 -14.46
C HIS A 80 -0.11 -15.98 -13.78
N HIS A 81 -0.82 -15.21 -12.95
CA HIS A 81 -2.00 -15.71 -12.24
C HIS A 81 -3.17 -14.71 -12.35
N SER A 82 -4.34 -15.18 -11.96
CA SER A 82 -5.53 -14.35 -11.78
C SER A 82 -6.15 -14.64 -10.42
N THR A 83 -6.72 -13.61 -9.80
CA THR A 83 -7.35 -13.72 -8.49
C THR A 83 -8.55 -12.79 -8.40
N VAL A 84 -9.51 -13.12 -7.53
CA VAL A 84 -10.58 -12.23 -7.13
C VAL A 84 -10.27 -11.77 -5.72
N LEU A 85 -10.28 -10.46 -5.51
CA LEU A 85 -10.01 -9.84 -4.21
C LEU A 85 -11.26 -9.14 -3.70
N LYS A 86 -11.64 -9.46 -2.47
CA LYS A 86 -12.65 -8.78 -1.68
C LYS A 86 -12.00 -7.88 -0.64
N ALA A 87 -12.83 -7.13 0.10
CA ALA A 87 -12.36 -6.29 1.18
C ALA A 87 -11.42 -7.05 2.13
N PHE A 88 -10.24 -6.46 2.38
CA PHE A 88 -9.14 -6.95 3.22
C PHE A 88 -8.35 -8.15 2.65
N GLU A 89 -8.64 -8.56 1.43
CA GLU A 89 -7.80 -9.48 0.68
C GLU A 89 -6.74 -8.73 -0.11
N LYS A 90 -5.60 -9.37 -0.30
CA LYS A 90 -4.42 -8.77 -0.95
C LYS A 90 -3.81 -9.68 -2.00
N ASP A 91 -3.13 -9.07 -2.96
CA ASP A 91 -2.28 -9.74 -3.92
C ASP A 91 -0.92 -9.06 -3.99
N SER A 92 0.12 -9.85 -4.27
CA SER A 92 1.51 -9.40 -4.40
C SER A 92 2.01 -9.75 -5.79
N PHE A 93 2.52 -8.75 -6.52
CA PHE A 93 2.92 -8.93 -7.90
C PHE A 93 4.03 -7.97 -8.32
N SER A 94 4.70 -8.28 -9.43
CA SER A 94 5.68 -7.37 -10.04
C SER A 94 4.98 -6.28 -10.85
N GLY A 95 5.46 -5.06 -10.72
CA GLY A 95 5.05 -3.95 -11.58
C GLY A 95 5.45 -4.12 -13.05
N ASP A 96 6.33 -5.08 -13.37
CA ASP A 96 6.66 -5.46 -14.74
C ASP A 96 5.51 -6.17 -15.46
N TRP A 97 4.59 -6.77 -14.72
CA TRP A 97 3.52 -7.56 -15.29
C TRP A 97 2.42 -6.69 -15.90
N THR A 98 1.91 -7.13 -17.06
CA THR A 98 0.69 -6.55 -17.59
C THR A 98 -0.48 -6.99 -16.73
N THR A 99 -1.08 -6.04 -16.02
CA THR A 99 -2.12 -6.28 -15.03
C THR A 99 -3.40 -5.58 -15.44
N ARG A 100 -4.49 -6.35 -15.55
CA ARG A 100 -5.85 -5.90 -15.78
C ARG A 100 -6.65 -6.01 -14.50
N CYS A 101 -7.46 -5.00 -14.21
CA CYS A 101 -8.38 -4.96 -13.08
C CYS A 101 -9.80 -4.82 -13.60
N ILE A 102 -10.71 -5.70 -13.18
CA ILE A 102 -12.12 -5.73 -13.54
C ILE A 102 -12.93 -5.55 -12.27
N GLY A 103 -13.75 -4.53 -12.22
CA GLY A 103 -14.58 -4.16 -11.07
C GLY A 103 -14.18 -2.83 -10.45
N LYS A 104 -15.00 -2.36 -9.51
CA LYS A 104 -14.85 -1.09 -8.81
C LYS A 104 -14.48 -1.32 -7.36
N ALA A 105 -13.48 -0.62 -6.89
CA ALA A 105 -13.00 -0.79 -5.52
C ALA A 105 -12.27 0.45 -5.02
N THR A 106 -12.09 0.50 -3.71
CA THR A 106 -11.05 1.30 -3.08
C THR A 106 -9.93 0.37 -2.63
N ASP A 107 -8.71 0.69 -2.99
CA ASP A 107 -7.53 -0.08 -2.63
C ASP A 107 -6.56 0.68 -1.72
N TYR A 108 -5.66 -0.06 -1.11
CA TYR A 108 -4.45 0.41 -0.47
C TYR A 108 -3.26 -0.30 -1.08
N ASN A 109 -2.23 0.44 -1.49
CA ASN A 109 -1.16 -0.06 -2.32
C ASN A 109 0.20 0.32 -1.72
N LEU A 110 1.03 -0.70 -1.50
CA LEU A 110 2.45 -0.56 -1.17
C LEU A 110 3.28 -0.90 -2.41
N MET A 111 4.15 0.00 -2.79
CA MET A 111 5.13 -0.17 -3.86
C MET A 111 6.53 -0.09 -3.27
N THR A 112 7.42 -1.00 -3.65
CA THR A 112 8.82 -1.01 -3.20
C THR A 112 9.76 -1.24 -4.38
N ASP A 113 10.93 -0.60 -4.37
CA ASP A 113 12.02 -0.90 -5.30
C ASP A 113 12.74 -2.20 -4.88
N ASN A 114 13.69 -2.64 -5.69
CA ASN A 114 14.47 -3.87 -5.43
C ASN A 114 15.38 -3.81 -4.19
N ASN A 115 15.54 -2.64 -3.58
CA ASN A 115 16.37 -2.46 -2.38
C ASN A 115 15.54 -2.39 -1.09
N CYS A 116 14.21 -2.52 -1.22
CA CYS A 116 13.27 -2.52 -0.11
C CYS A 116 12.39 -3.74 -0.17
N SER A 117 11.94 -4.18 0.97
CA SER A 117 10.87 -5.17 1.12
C SER A 117 9.78 -4.61 2.03
N GLY A 118 8.59 -5.11 1.90
CA GLY A 118 7.47 -4.72 2.74
C GLY A 118 6.43 -5.81 2.86
N SER A 119 5.59 -5.68 3.85
CA SER A 119 4.41 -6.52 4.06
C SER A 119 3.21 -5.64 4.37
N MET A 120 2.03 -6.20 4.25
CA MET A 120 0.77 -5.52 4.53
C MET A 120 -0.19 -6.52 5.16
N ASP A 121 -0.77 -6.15 6.29
CA ASP A 121 -1.74 -6.98 7.00
C ASP A 121 -2.88 -6.12 7.56
N VAL A 122 -3.95 -6.78 7.97
CA VAL A 122 -5.12 -6.14 8.59
C VAL A 122 -5.07 -6.38 10.09
N LEU A 123 -5.23 -5.31 10.84
CA LEU A 123 -5.41 -5.35 12.28
C LEU A 123 -6.84 -4.92 12.60
N SER A 124 -7.62 -5.83 13.16
CA SER A 124 -8.94 -5.52 13.72
C SER A 124 -8.83 -5.42 15.24
N ILE A 125 -9.35 -4.33 15.80
CA ILE A 125 -9.34 -4.07 17.24
C ILE A 125 -10.79 -3.80 17.65
N ASP A 126 -11.30 -4.61 18.59
CA ASP A 126 -12.61 -4.39 19.16
C ASP A 126 -12.59 -3.17 20.09
N SER A 127 -13.73 -2.54 20.29
CA SER A 127 -13.85 -1.40 21.19
C SER A 127 -13.35 -1.74 22.61
N ARG A 128 -12.46 -0.90 23.15
CA ARG A 128 -11.78 -1.07 24.45
C ARG A 128 -10.69 -2.16 24.51
N GLU A 129 -10.28 -2.70 23.38
CA GLU A 129 -9.13 -3.61 23.32
C GLU A 129 -7.83 -2.83 23.10
N ILE A 130 -6.77 -3.25 23.77
CA ILE A 130 -5.41 -2.79 23.51
C ILE A 130 -4.68 -3.94 22.84
N LYS A 131 -4.16 -3.69 21.63
CA LYS A 131 -3.29 -4.64 20.93
C LYS A 131 -1.86 -4.13 20.91
N GLU A 132 -0.96 -4.97 21.39
CA GLU A 132 0.46 -4.73 21.23
C GLU A 132 0.92 -5.25 19.87
N VAL A 133 1.52 -4.38 19.07
CA VAL A 133 2.11 -4.72 17.78
C VAL A 133 3.63 -4.65 17.91
N LEU A 134 4.29 -5.81 17.79
CA LEU A 134 5.74 -5.87 17.74
C LEU A 134 6.23 -5.45 16.37
N LEU A 135 7.05 -4.40 16.34
CA LEU A 135 7.66 -3.92 15.11
C LEU A 135 8.66 -4.94 14.56
N ASP A 136 8.76 -5.06 13.25
CA ASP A 136 9.55 -6.10 12.60
C ASP A 136 11.03 -6.08 12.98
N TYR A 137 11.62 -4.90 13.20
CA TYR A 137 13.02 -4.79 13.62
C TYR A 137 13.26 -5.36 15.04
N ILE A 138 12.23 -5.41 15.89
CA ILE A 138 12.31 -6.03 17.23
C ILE A 138 12.21 -7.55 17.11
N LYS A 139 11.42 -8.05 16.15
CA LYS A 139 11.28 -9.48 15.90
C LYS A 139 12.58 -10.12 15.38
N ASN A 140 13.34 -9.37 14.59
CA ASN A 140 14.56 -9.84 13.94
C ASN A 140 15.76 -8.92 14.21
N PRO A 141 16.24 -8.81 15.46
CA PRO A 141 17.30 -7.84 15.83
C PRO A 141 18.67 -8.17 15.22
N SER A 142 18.86 -9.37 14.67
CA SER A 142 20.09 -9.76 13.95
C SER A 142 20.16 -9.25 12.52
N GLU A 143 19.05 -8.83 11.94
CA GLU A 143 19.01 -8.25 10.61
C GLU A 143 19.42 -6.77 10.65
N ARG A 144 20.35 -6.38 9.79
CA ARG A 144 20.84 -5.00 9.69
C ARG A 144 19.90 -4.20 8.80
N PHE A 145 18.84 -3.67 9.34
CA PHE A 145 18.02 -2.69 8.64
C PHE A 145 18.65 -1.30 8.76
N SER A 146 18.79 -0.61 7.65
CA SER A 146 19.22 0.80 7.65
C SER A 146 18.07 1.75 7.99
N LEU A 147 16.84 1.35 7.65
CA LEU A 147 15.61 2.07 7.95
C LEU A 147 14.45 1.06 7.99
N VAL A 148 13.68 1.11 9.06
CA VAL A 148 12.40 0.40 9.19
C VAL A 148 11.29 1.43 9.37
N THR A 149 10.21 1.27 8.65
CA THR A 149 9.03 2.13 8.75
C THR A 149 7.81 1.25 8.87
N ASP A 150 7.07 1.44 9.95
CA ASP A 150 5.73 0.88 10.12
C ASP A 150 4.69 1.96 9.85
N ALA A 151 3.69 1.64 9.05
CA ALA A 151 2.62 2.54 8.69
C ALA A 151 1.26 1.92 9.01
N PHE A 152 0.40 2.69 9.68
CA PHE A 152 -0.96 2.30 10.00
C PHE A 152 -1.94 3.14 9.18
N TYR A 153 -2.74 2.50 8.36
CA TYR A 153 -3.83 3.14 7.62
C TYR A 153 -5.15 2.86 8.32
N ILE A 154 -5.72 3.89 8.96
CA ILE A 154 -6.95 3.75 9.73
C ILE A 154 -8.13 3.83 8.76
N ILE A 155 -8.85 2.72 8.64
CA ILE A 155 -10.00 2.56 7.73
C ILE A 155 -11.29 3.00 8.41
N GLY A 156 -11.41 2.75 9.71
CA GLY A 156 -12.58 3.13 10.49
C GLY A 156 -12.30 3.19 11.99
N GLY A 157 -13.10 3.97 12.70
CA GLY A 157 -12.95 4.19 14.15
C GLY A 157 -11.87 5.19 14.51
N ASP A 158 -11.72 5.40 15.82
CA ASP A 158 -10.68 6.22 16.42
C ASP A 158 -9.64 5.31 17.07
N VAL A 159 -8.37 5.58 16.81
CA VAL A 159 -7.24 4.78 17.31
C VAL A 159 -6.27 5.69 18.04
N GLU A 160 -5.88 5.29 19.24
CA GLU A 160 -4.77 5.88 19.97
C GLU A 160 -3.53 4.98 19.81
N VAL A 161 -2.40 5.57 19.45
CA VAL A 161 -1.13 4.87 19.28
C VAL A 161 -0.19 5.29 20.39
N PHE A 162 0.28 4.34 21.17
CA PHE A 162 1.29 4.50 22.21
C PHE A 162 2.61 3.90 21.71
N ILE A 163 3.71 4.64 21.83
CA ILE A 163 5.06 4.23 21.39
C ILE A 163 6.04 4.34 22.56
#